data_01b67ca44a9b199264ddbec7aa373870
#
_entry.id   01b67ca44a9b199264ddbec7aa373870
#
_cell.length_a   1.000
_cell.length_b   1.000
_cell.length_c   1.000
_cell.angle_alpha   90.00
_cell.angle_beta   90.00
_cell.angle_gamma   90.00
#
_symmetry.space_group_name_H-M   'P 1'
#
loop_
_entity.id
_entity.type
_entity.pdbx_description
1 polymer ?
#
loop_
_entity_poly.entity_id
_entity_poly.type
_entity_poly.pdbx_seq_one_letter_code
_entity_poly.pdbx_strand_id
1 'polypeptide(L)'
;QGYQIWKLMCLLPGPLRRTLGRLLQVFPGAPLESLIRFLPKRFQIPHLADRLPKLADVIKEDSGESYYRRLVSHWEDPAAVVLRGVEPLTIFETPERLPKLSGLRERMMYMDSLTYLPDDILTKVDRASMAVSLEARVPLLDHRVVEFSWRIPMSLKVRDGKGKWLLRELLYRYVPRKLM
;
A
#
# COMPACT_ATOMS: atom_id res chain seq x y z
N GLN A 1 -5.28 -1.51 -3.86
CA GLN A 1 -6.30 -0.79 -3.04
C GLN A 1 -5.81 0.62 -2.68
N GLY A 2 -4.57 0.79 -2.18
CA GLY A 2 -4.03 2.09 -1.77
C GLY A 2 -4.12 3.19 -2.84
N TYR A 3 -3.75 2.89 -4.08
CA TYR A 3 -3.87 3.85 -5.19
C TYR A 3 -5.31 4.32 -5.45
N GLN A 4 -6.32 3.47 -5.27
CA GLN A 4 -7.72 3.87 -5.47
C GLN A 4 -8.16 4.84 -4.38
N ILE A 5 -7.74 4.62 -3.14
CA ILE A 5 -7.99 5.54 -2.02
C ILE A 5 -7.34 6.89 -2.30
N TRP A 6 -6.08 6.90 -2.73
CA TRP A 6 -5.39 8.14 -3.12
C TRP A 6 -6.13 8.91 -4.20
N LYS A 7 -6.59 8.21 -5.25
CA LYS A 7 -7.35 8.84 -6.33
C LYS A 7 -8.64 9.50 -5.83
N LEU A 8 -9.35 8.86 -4.91
CA LEU A 8 -10.55 9.44 -4.28
C LEU A 8 -10.20 10.65 -3.43
N MET A 9 -9.11 10.59 -2.67
CA MET A 9 -8.63 11.71 -1.87
C MET A 9 -8.25 12.92 -2.72
N CYS A 10 -7.67 12.70 -3.90
CA CYS A 10 -7.32 13.77 -4.83
C CYS A 10 -8.53 14.51 -5.43
N LEU A 11 -9.76 14.01 -5.27
CA LEU A 11 -10.98 14.74 -5.63
C LEU A 11 -11.26 15.91 -4.67
N LEU A 12 -10.68 15.86 -3.47
CA LEU A 12 -10.81 16.93 -2.48
C LEU A 12 -9.61 17.87 -2.55
N PRO A 13 -9.82 19.20 -2.54
CA PRO A 13 -8.73 20.19 -2.45
C PRO A 13 -7.86 19.96 -1.20
N GLY A 14 -6.55 20.18 -1.30
CA GLY A 14 -5.61 19.98 -0.22
C GLY A 14 -5.97 20.65 1.12
N PRO A 15 -6.39 21.93 1.13
CA PRO A 15 -6.85 22.60 2.37
C PRO A 15 -8.03 21.88 3.02
N LEU A 16 -9.00 21.42 2.22
CA LEU A 16 -10.17 20.72 2.74
C LEU A 16 -9.78 19.34 3.32
N ARG A 17 -8.86 18.64 2.66
CA ARG A 17 -8.31 17.36 3.19
C ARG A 17 -7.64 17.54 4.55
N ARG A 18 -6.80 18.59 4.68
CA ARG A 18 -6.11 18.90 5.95
C ARG A 18 -7.09 19.23 7.07
N THR A 19 -8.12 20.02 6.76
CA THR A 19 -9.17 20.35 7.73
C THR A 19 -9.96 19.11 8.15
N LEU A 20 -10.36 18.28 7.18
CA LEU A 20 -11.06 17.03 7.44
C LEU A 20 -10.21 16.07 8.28
N GLY A 21 -8.92 15.93 7.96
CA GLY A 21 -8.00 15.09 8.72
C GLY A 21 -7.84 15.57 10.18
N ARG A 22 -7.78 16.89 10.42
CA ARG A 22 -7.75 17.44 11.79
C ARG A 22 -9.06 17.18 12.54
N LEU A 23 -10.20 17.36 11.88
CA LEU A 23 -11.51 17.06 12.50
C LEU A 23 -11.61 15.59 12.88
N LEU A 24 -11.18 14.67 12.01
CA LEU A 24 -11.21 13.24 12.29
C LEU A 24 -10.29 12.83 13.45
N GLN A 25 -9.22 13.59 13.72
CA GLN A 25 -8.36 13.34 14.88
C GLN A 25 -8.97 13.80 16.21
N VAL A 26 -9.74 14.89 16.17
CA VAL A 26 -10.40 15.46 17.37
C VAL A 26 -11.65 14.67 17.75
N PHE A 27 -12.31 14.05 16.77
CA PHE A 27 -13.50 13.25 17.05
C PHE A 27 -13.10 11.88 17.63
N PRO A 28 -13.50 11.56 18.87
CA PRO A 28 -13.30 10.22 19.41
C PRO A 28 -14.11 9.22 18.58
N GLY A 29 -13.45 8.16 18.12
CA GLY A 29 -14.06 7.16 17.23
C GLY A 29 -15.24 6.40 17.84
N ALA A 30 -15.30 6.31 19.17
CA ALA A 30 -16.34 5.57 19.90
C ALA A 30 -17.79 6.07 19.66
N PRO A 31 -18.10 7.38 19.68
CA PRO A 31 -19.45 7.84 19.36
C PRO A 31 -19.80 7.66 17.88
N LEU A 32 -18.83 7.67 16.98
CA LEU A 32 -19.06 7.44 15.56
C LEU A 32 -19.36 5.96 15.26
N GLU A 33 -18.73 5.04 15.97
CA GLU A 33 -19.05 3.60 15.89
C GLU A 33 -20.48 3.32 16.35
N SER A 34 -20.95 3.96 17.42
CA SER A 34 -22.32 3.79 17.90
C SER A 34 -23.35 4.31 16.88
N LEU A 35 -23.07 5.43 16.22
CA LEU A 35 -23.91 5.98 15.15
C LEU A 35 -23.96 5.07 13.90
N ILE A 36 -22.82 4.54 13.48
CA ILE A 36 -22.71 3.66 12.31
C ILE A 36 -23.37 2.29 12.56
N ARG A 37 -23.49 1.87 13.82
CA ARG A 37 -24.18 0.64 14.21
C ARG A 37 -25.65 0.63 13.81
N PHE A 38 -26.29 1.81 13.68
CA PHE A 38 -27.67 1.96 13.20
C PHE A 38 -27.79 1.95 11.67
N LEU A 39 -26.68 2.02 10.92
CA LEU A 39 -26.70 1.95 9.47
C LEU A 39 -26.83 0.50 8.96
N PRO A 40 -27.38 0.30 7.76
CA PRO A 40 -27.43 -1.03 7.14
C PRO A 40 -26.05 -1.69 7.10
N LYS A 41 -25.96 -3.00 7.29
CA LYS A 41 -24.72 -3.79 7.38
C LYS A 41 -23.69 -3.47 6.27
N ARG A 42 -24.15 -3.10 5.07
CA ARG A 42 -23.30 -2.70 3.94
C ARG A 42 -22.46 -1.43 4.18
N PHE A 43 -22.85 -0.61 5.16
CA PHE A 43 -22.14 0.64 5.53
C PHE A 43 -21.40 0.52 6.85
N GLN A 44 -21.52 -0.61 7.55
CA GLN A 44 -20.82 -0.84 8.79
C GLN A 44 -19.36 -1.20 8.49
N ILE A 45 -18.44 -0.36 8.96
CA ILE A 45 -16.99 -0.60 8.84
C ILE A 45 -16.54 -1.17 10.19
N PRO A 46 -16.10 -2.44 10.24
CA PRO A 46 -15.60 -3.03 11.47
C PRO A 46 -14.32 -2.30 11.94
N HIS A 47 -14.23 -2.10 13.26
CA HIS A 47 -13.08 -1.43 13.90
C HIS A 47 -12.82 -0.01 13.35
N LEU A 48 -13.88 0.77 13.18
CA LEU A 48 -13.78 2.13 12.65
C LEU A 48 -12.98 3.04 13.59
N ALA A 49 -13.17 2.90 14.91
CA ALA A 49 -12.43 3.68 15.90
C ALA A 49 -10.91 3.56 15.75
N ASP A 50 -10.41 2.34 15.49
CA ASP A 50 -9.00 2.07 15.29
C ASP A 50 -8.48 2.54 13.91
N ARG A 51 -9.38 2.65 12.94
CA ARG A 51 -9.04 3.05 11.57
C ARG A 51 -9.10 4.55 11.32
N LEU A 52 -9.94 5.26 12.08
CA LEU A 52 -10.12 6.70 11.90
C LEU A 52 -8.82 7.52 12.09
N PRO A 53 -8.01 7.30 13.12
CA PRO A 53 -6.75 8.02 13.28
C PRO A 53 -5.82 7.80 12.09
N LYS A 54 -5.68 6.55 11.65
CA LYS A 54 -4.85 6.19 10.47
C LYS A 54 -5.35 6.84 9.18
N LEU A 55 -6.67 6.88 9.00
CA LEU A 55 -7.29 7.57 7.85
C LEU A 55 -7.08 9.08 7.93
N ALA A 56 -7.22 9.66 9.13
CA ALA A 56 -7.02 11.08 9.35
C ALA A 56 -5.59 11.52 8.98
N ASP A 57 -4.60 10.71 9.32
CA ASP A 57 -3.22 10.99 9.00
C ASP A 57 -2.92 10.82 7.50
N VAL A 58 -3.46 9.77 6.92
CA VAL A 58 -3.33 9.49 5.49
C VAL A 58 -3.97 10.59 4.62
N ILE A 59 -5.12 11.13 5.03
CA ILE A 59 -5.84 12.19 4.31
C ILE A 59 -5.06 13.51 4.26
N LYS A 60 -4.19 13.78 5.24
CA LYS A 60 -3.39 15.00 5.30
C LYS A 60 -2.22 15.02 4.32
N GLU A 61 -1.82 13.88 3.81
CA GLU A 61 -0.65 13.78 2.95
C GLU A 61 -0.82 14.59 1.66
N ASP A 62 0.18 15.39 1.34
CA ASP A 62 0.13 16.32 0.20
C ASP A 62 0.65 15.68 -1.10
N SER A 63 1.49 14.63 -1.01
CA SER A 63 2.02 13.92 -2.17
C SER A 63 1.65 12.43 -2.16
N GLY A 64 1.64 11.82 -3.35
CA GLY A 64 1.39 10.39 -3.49
C GLY A 64 2.49 9.53 -2.87
N GLU A 65 3.72 10.03 -2.86
CA GLU A 65 4.88 9.39 -2.27
C GLU A 65 4.80 9.39 -0.74
N SER A 66 4.50 10.55 -0.12
CA SER A 66 4.30 10.62 1.34
C SER A 66 3.12 9.76 1.78
N TYR A 67 2.02 9.80 1.02
CA TYR A 67 0.89 8.91 1.25
C TYR A 67 1.32 7.44 1.25
N TYR A 68 2.10 7.04 0.25
CA TYR A 68 2.55 5.66 0.13
C TYR A 68 3.53 5.27 1.25
N ARG A 69 4.50 6.12 1.57
CA ARG A 69 5.39 5.95 2.72
C ARG A 69 4.59 5.66 3.99
N ARG A 70 3.55 6.46 4.26
CA ARG A 70 2.71 6.28 5.44
C ARG A 70 1.94 4.97 5.44
N LEU A 71 1.52 4.47 4.29
CA LEU A 71 0.87 3.16 4.17
C LEU A 71 1.77 1.98 4.50
N VAL A 72 3.06 2.09 4.19
CA VAL A 72 4.04 1.00 4.38
C VAL A 72 4.84 1.13 5.67
N SER A 73 4.82 2.30 6.32
CA SER A 73 5.51 2.53 7.59
C SER A 73 4.73 1.95 8.76
N HIS A 74 5.41 1.23 9.64
CA HIS A 74 4.85 0.74 10.90
C HIS A 74 4.90 1.80 12.01
N TRP A 75 5.91 2.66 11.98
CA TRP A 75 6.12 3.74 12.93
C TRP A 75 6.02 5.09 12.23
N GLU A 76 5.34 6.03 12.87
CA GLU A 76 5.20 7.40 12.34
C GLU A 76 6.48 8.20 12.53
N ASP A 77 7.11 8.02 13.68
CA ASP A 77 8.38 8.61 14.06
C ASP A 77 9.30 7.53 14.65
N PRO A 78 10.10 6.86 13.82
CA PRO A 78 11.04 5.85 14.29
C PRO A 78 12.08 6.41 15.27
N ALA A 79 12.43 7.70 15.17
CA ALA A 79 13.38 8.34 16.06
C ALA A 79 12.86 8.46 17.49
N ALA A 80 11.53 8.53 17.67
CA ALA A 80 10.92 8.53 19.00
C ALA A 80 11.06 7.19 19.74
N VAL A 81 11.28 6.10 19.01
CA VAL A 81 11.42 4.74 19.59
C VAL A 81 12.86 4.43 19.98
N VAL A 82 13.82 4.98 19.27
CA VAL A 82 15.24 4.74 19.48
C VAL A 82 15.90 6.00 20.06
N LEU A 83 16.40 5.91 21.29
CA LEU A 83 17.09 7.03 21.96
C LEU A 83 18.24 7.53 21.08
N ARG A 84 18.21 8.82 20.72
CA ARG A 84 19.17 9.46 19.82
C ARG A 84 19.23 8.81 18.43
N GLY A 85 18.21 8.08 18.04
CA GLY A 85 18.09 7.51 16.70
C GLY A 85 17.93 8.61 15.66
N VAL A 86 18.58 8.44 14.52
CA VAL A 86 18.36 9.26 13.32
C VAL A 86 17.91 8.31 12.23
N GLU A 87 16.76 8.57 11.63
CA GLU A 87 16.27 7.77 10.52
C GLU A 87 17.17 7.99 9.29
N PRO A 88 17.75 6.94 8.70
CA PRO A 88 18.53 7.08 7.49
C PRO A 88 17.64 7.51 6.32
N LEU A 89 18.18 8.30 5.40
CA LEU A 89 17.47 8.66 4.17
C LEU A 89 17.17 7.40 3.34
N THR A 90 15.91 7.18 3.11
CA THR A 90 15.41 6.09 2.28
C THR A 90 15.06 6.58 0.88
N ILE A 91 14.59 5.68 0.01
CA ILE A 91 14.14 6.04 -1.33
C ILE A 91 12.92 6.98 -1.32
N PHE A 92 12.20 7.05 -0.20
CA PHE A 92 11.05 7.93 -0.05
C PHE A 92 11.45 9.40 0.14
N GLU A 93 12.62 9.67 0.73
CA GLU A 93 13.16 11.01 0.94
C GLU A 93 14.12 11.46 -0.18
N THR A 94 14.45 10.55 -1.10
CA THR A 94 15.38 10.81 -2.22
C THR A 94 14.67 10.62 -3.57
N PRO A 95 13.67 11.45 -3.91
CA PRO A 95 12.88 11.30 -5.13
C PRO A 95 13.72 11.39 -6.42
N GLU A 96 14.90 12.03 -6.35
CA GLU A 96 15.86 12.09 -7.46
C GLU A 96 16.47 10.74 -7.82
N ARG A 97 16.44 9.77 -6.91
CA ARG A 97 16.87 8.38 -7.17
C ARG A 97 15.79 7.54 -7.82
N LEU A 98 14.56 8.03 -7.85
CA LEU A 98 13.47 7.34 -8.53
C LEU A 98 13.60 7.51 -10.05
N PRO A 99 13.41 6.45 -10.83
CA PRO A 99 13.34 6.58 -12.29
C PRO A 99 12.13 7.45 -12.67
N LYS A 100 12.21 8.10 -13.82
CA LYS A 100 11.11 8.91 -14.36
C LYS A 100 9.96 8.00 -14.79
N LEU A 101 9.09 7.67 -13.85
CA LEU A 101 7.89 6.86 -14.08
C LEU A 101 6.68 7.77 -14.27
N SER A 102 5.81 7.43 -15.21
CA SER A 102 4.71 8.28 -15.68
C SER A 102 3.60 8.44 -14.65
N GLY A 103 3.40 7.47 -13.76
CA GLY A 103 2.29 7.48 -12.83
C GLY A 103 2.65 7.08 -11.40
N LEU A 104 1.87 7.57 -10.43
CA LEU A 104 2.05 7.21 -9.02
C LEU A 104 2.00 5.68 -8.81
N ARG A 105 1.12 4.97 -9.51
CA ARG A 105 1.00 3.51 -9.40
C ARG A 105 2.30 2.80 -9.78
N GLU A 106 2.96 3.25 -10.82
CA GLU A 106 4.25 2.69 -11.25
C GLU A 106 5.35 3.01 -10.23
N ARG A 107 5.34 4.23 -9.68
CA ARG A 107 6.27 4.61 -8.60
C ARG A 107 6.05 3.76 -7.34
N MET A 108 4.79 3.54 -6.93
CA MET A 108 4.47 2.65 -5.80
C MET A 108 4.98 1.22 -6.04
N MET A 109 4.76 0.67 -7.23
CA MET A 109 5.26 -0.66 -7.60
C MET A 109 6.80 -0.73 -7.57
N TYR A 110 7.46 0.33 -8.01
CA TYR A 110 8.92 0.42 -7.96
C TYR A 110 9.43 0.48 -6.52
N MET A 111 8.84 1.34 -5.69
CA MET A 111 9.18 1.42 -4.27
C MET A 111 8.95 0.09 -3.54
N ASP A 112 7.82 -0.60 -3.81
CA ASP A 112 7.57 -1.95 -3.28
C ASP A 112 8.68 -2.94 -3.63
N SER A 113 9.17 -2.90 -4.86
CA SER A 113 10.23 -3.81 -5.30
C SER A 113 11.58 -3.55 -4.63
N LEU A 114 11.81 -2.34 -4.11
CA LEU A 114 13.06 -1.97 -3.44
C LEU A 114 12.98 -2.04 -1.90
N THR A 115 11.80 -2.05 -1.32
CA THR A 115 11.60 -1.99 0.13
C THR A 115 10.76 -3.16 0.64
N TYR A 116 9.45 -3.12 0.44
CA TYR A 116 8.53 -4.10 0.99
C TYR A 116 8.80 -5.53 0.52
N LEU A 117 9.16 -5.71 -0.74
CA LEU A 117 9.46 -7.04 -1.29
C LEU A 117 10.69 -7.67 -0.64
N PRO A 118 11.89 -7.05 -0.63
CA PRO A 118 13.07 -7.65 -0.03
C PRO A 118 13.01 -7.68 1.50
N ASP A 119 12.62 -6.57 2.14
CA ASP A 119 12.80 -6.38 3.58
C ASP A 119 11.69 -7.06 4.40
N ASP A 120 10.48 -7.22 3.84
CA ASP A 120 9.37 -7.85 4.53
C ASP A 120 9.03 -9.22 3.94
N ILE A 121 8.57 -9.28 2.69
CA ILE A 121 8.01 -10.51 2.10
C ILE A 121 9.07 -11.59 1.92
N LEU A 122 10.19 -11.28 1.27
CA LEU A 122 11.22 -12.28 1.00
C LEU A 122 11.92 -12.71 2.29
N THR A 123 12.17 -11.79 3.19
CA THR A 123 12.75 -12.08 4.51
C THR A 123 11.85 -13.03 5.33
N LYS A 124 10.54 -12.79 5.33
CA LYS A 124 9.59 -13.67 6.04
C LYS A 124 9.54 -15.07 5.41
N VAL A 125 9.45 -15.13 4.09
CA VAL A 125 9.38 -16.40 3.36
C VAL A 125 10.65 -17.22 3.60
N ASP A 126 11.81 -16.59 3.43
CA ASP A 126 13.11 -17.23 3.63
C ASP A 126 13.25 -17.78 5.05
N ARG A 127 13.07 -16.94 6.06
CA ARG A 127 13.20 -17.36 7.46
C ARG A 127 12.21 -18.44 7.86
N ALA A 128 10.95 -18.34 7.42
CA ALA A 128 9.94 -19.33 7.74
C ALA A 128 10.22 -20.69 7.08
N SER A 129 10.67 -20.69 5.84
CA SER A 129 11.00 -21.94 5.12
C SER A 129 12.31 -22.54 5.62
N MET A 130 13.34 -21.73 5.87
CA MET A 130 14.62 -22.20 6.39
C MET A 130 14.52 -22.74 7.83
N ALA A 131 13.55 -22.30 8.62
CA ALA A 131 13.28 -22.87 9.95
C ALA A 131 12.97 -24.37 9.90
N VAL A 132 12.53 -24.86 8.77
CA VAL A 132 12.27 -26.31 8.51
C VAL A 132 13.19 -26.87 7.41
N SER A 133 14.32 -26.22 7.17
CA SER A 133 15.34 -26.62 6.17
C SER A 133 14.81 -26.69 4.74
N LEU A 134 13.84 -25.85 4.40
CA LEU A 134 13.26 -25.77 3.06
C LEU A 134 13.69 -24.47 2.39
N GLU A 135 14.36 -24.56 1.23
CA GLU A 135 14.69 -23.38 0.43
C GLU A 135 13.53 -23.00 -0.49
N ALA A 136 13.00 -21.79 -0.32
CA ALA A 136 11.94 -21.27 -1.18
C ALA A 136 12.52 -20.71 -2.50
N ARG A 137 12.00 -21.14 -3.63
CA ARG A 137 12.31 -20.61 -4.96
C ARG A 137 11.11 -19.83 -5.50
N VAL A 138 11.35 -18.60 -5.95
CA VAL A 138 10.30 -17.70 -6.43
C VAL A 138 10.51 -17.41 -7.92
N PRO A 139 9.91 -18.19 -8.83
CA PRO A 139 10.16 -18.07 -10.28
C PRO A 139 9.80 -16.71 -10.86
N LEU A 140 8.83 -16.00 -10.26
CA LEU A 140 8.42 -14.66 -10.74
C LEU A 140 9.45 -13.57 -10.40
N LEU A 141 10.47 -13.87 -9.59
CA LEU A 141 11.59 -12.96 -9.29
C LEU A 141 12.82 -13.20 -10.17
N ASP A 142 12.75 -14.13 -11.14
CA ASP A 142 13.76 -14.22 -12.19
C ASP A 142 13.88 -12.85 -12.89
N HIS A 143 15.12 -12.34 -13.04
CA HIS A 143 15.36 -11.01 -13.60
C HIS A 143 14.70 -10.81 -14.98
N ARG A 144 14.65 -11.84 -15.81
CA ARG A 144 14.00 -11.80 -17.13
C ARG A 144 12.48 -11.59 -17.01
N VAL A 145 11.85 -12.21 -16.02
CA VAL A 145 10.42 -12.04 -15.73
C VAL A 145 10.16 -10.63 -15.18
N VAL A 146 11.02 -10.16 -14.29
CA VAL A 146 10.93 -8.80 -13.72
C VAL A 146 11.08 -7.76 -14.83
N GLU A 147 12.12 -7.84 -15.65
CA GLU A 147 12.34 -6.94 -16.79
C GLU A 147 11.17 -6.95 -17.77
N PHE A 148 10.69 -8.14 -18.12
CA PHE A 148 9.50 -8.27 -18.96
C PHE A 148 8.29 -7.62 -18.32
N SER A 149 8.08 -7.83 -17.02
CA SER A 149 6.95 -7.23 -16.30
C SER A 149 6.95 -5.71 -16.36
N TRP A 150 8.13 -5.06 -16.33
CA TRP A 150 8.24 -3.60 -16.46
C TRP A 150 7.92 -3.09 -17.87
N ARG A 151 8.10 -3.89 -18.89
CA ARG A 151 7.73 -3.57 -20.29
C ARG A 151 6.22 -3.70 -20.54
N ILE A 152 5.49 -4.47 -19.71
CA ILE A 152 4.04 -4.66 -19.85
C ILE A 152 3.31 -3.35 -19.54
N PRO A 153 2.41 -2.87 -20.42
CA PRO A 153 1.58 -1.69 -20.16
C PRO A 153 0.72 -1.85 -18.90
N MET A 154 0.49 -0.75 -18.19
CA MET A 154 -0.30 -0.74 -16.95
C MET A 154 -1.73 -1.29 -17.15
N SER A 155 -2.33 -1.13 -18.33
CA SER A 155 -3.65 -1.66 -18.68
C SER A 155 -3.73 -3.19 -18.66
N LEU A 156 -2.59 -3.88 -18.86
CA LEU A 156 -2.49 -5.34 -18.74
C LEU A 156 -2.12 -5.80 -17.32
N LYS A 157 -1.60 -4.91 -16.49
CA LYS A 157 -1.33 -5.19 -15.08
C LYS A 157 -2.59 -4.99 -14.21
N VAL A 158 -3.33 -3.92 -14.48
CA VAL A 158 -4.56 -3.58 -13.76
C VAL A 158 -5.65 -3.20 -14.75
N ARG A 159 -6.75 -3.93 -14.75
CA ARG A 159 -7.89 -3.69 -15.60
C ARG A 159 -9.19 -3.75 -14.79
N ASP A 160 -10.10 -2.80 -15.00
CA ASP A 160 -11.40 -2.69 -14.33
C ASP A 160 -11.28 -2.78 -12.79
N GLY A 161 -10.25 -2.12 -12.23
CA GLY A 161 -9.97 -2.15 -10.80
C GLY A 161 -9.33 -3.46 -10.27
N LYS A 162 -9.19 -4.48 -11.12
CA LYS A 162 -8.60 -5.77 -10.76
C LYS A 162 -7.10 -5.78 -11.05
N GLY A 163 -6.31 -6.01 -10.02
CA GLY A 163 -4.86 -6.19 -10.14
C GLY A 163 -4.49 -7.57 -10.69
N LYS A 164 -3.23 -7.69 -11.15
CA LYS A 164 -2.66 -8.94 -11.70
C LYS A 164 -3.48 -9.50 -12.87
N TRP A 165 -4.06 -8.61 -13.70
CA TRP A 165 -5.02 -9.03 -14.72
C TRP A 165 -4.43 -10.06 -15.68
N LEU A 166 -3.26 -9.79 -16.26
CA LEU A 166 -2.61 -10.71 -17.19
C LEU A 166 -2.31 -12.09 -16.58
N LEU A 167 -1.83 -12.10 -15.32
CA LEU A 167 -1.56 -13.37 -14.61
C LEU A 167 -2.85 -14.14 -14.34
N ARG A 168 -3.97 -13.46 -14.04
CA ARG A 168 -5.27 -14.10 -13.87
C ARG A 168 -5.78 -14.72 -15.18
N GLU A 169 -5.67 -14.01 -16.29
CA GLU A 169 -6.07 -14.53 -17.61
C GLU A 169 -5.21 -15.73 -18.03
N LEU A 170 -3.92 -15.71 -17.71
CA LEU A 170 -3.07 -16.88 -17.91
C LEU A 170 -3.50 -18.05 -17.03
N LEU A 171 -3.76 -17.80 -15.74
CA LEU A 171 -4.16 -18.81 -14.79
C LEU A 171 -5.48 -19.48 -15.16
N TYR A 172 -6.43 -18.75 -15.73
CA TYR A 172 -7.72 -19.29 -16.17
C TYR A 172 -7.63 -20.29 -17.32
N ARG A 173 -6.48 -20.43 -17.97
CA ARG A 173 -6.21 -21.53 -18.92
C ARG A 173 -5.98 -22.87 -18.23
N TYR A 174 -5.62 -22.85 -16.95
CA TYR A 174 -5.27 -24.04 -16.18
C TYR A 174 -6.24 -24.32 -15.02
N VAL A 175 -6.87 -23.26 -14.48
CA VAL A 175 -7.76 -23.33 -13.31
C VAL A 175 -9.12 -22.72 -13.68
N PRO A 176 -10.24 -23.42 -13.41
CA PRO A 176 -11.57 -22.88 -13.66
C PRO A 176 -11.82 -21.58 -12.87
N ARG A 177 -12.43 -20.59 -13.52
CA ARG A 177 -12.71 -19.26 -12.91
C ARG A 177 -13.51 -19.32 -11.61
N LYS A 178 -14.37 -20.33 -11.45
CA LYS A 178 -15.20 -20.53 -10.24
C LYS A 178 -14.42 -20.88 -8.98
N LEU A 179 -13.14 -21.24 -9.11
CA LEU A 179 -12.24 -21.58 -8.01
C LEU A 179 -11.37 -20.39 -7.57
N MET A 180 -11.55 -19.17 -8.16
CA MET A 180 -10.70 -18.01 -7.95
C MET A 180 -11.45 -16.79 -7.40
#